data_6b3f442af735e73bfa9e0caccfdbba65
#
_entry.id   6b3f442af735e73bfa9e0caccfdbba65
#
_cell.length_a   1.000
_cell.length_b   1.000
_cell.length_c   1.000
_cell.angle_alpha   90.00
_cell.angle_beta   90.00
_cell.angle_gamma   90.00
#
_symmetry.space_group_name_H-M   'P 1'
#
loop_
_entity.id
_entity.type
_entity.pdbx_description
1 polymer ?
#
loop_
_entity_poly.entity_id
_entity_poly.type
_entity_poly.pdbx_seq_one_letter_code
_entity_poly.pdbx_strand_id
1 'polypeptide(L)'
;MKNFYLDFNMNQEDGKTIQFIDELKEYESSIESSDKPIANIYVSSPGGENRMAAMIYHFFKTSPYNYQFIINGTFSSNTILVLLALNPTHITIMRQCLSTIHFSNYDHPVANIALNDYSHSSLNEFKDFKNYLKSMLKLYKTFLTKKELLIIKQGGDIVLGAKRVAKLFQELKENTKMQNKAKDLFEITL
;
A
#
# COMPACT_ATOMS: atom_id res chain seq x y z
N MET A 1 -21.19 -13.71 4.05
CA MET A 1 -19.91 -12.99 4.15
C MET A 1 -20.20 -11.51 4.08
N LYS A 2 -19.74 -10.71 5.05
CA LYS A 2 -19.97 -9.25 5.11
C LYS A 2 -19.04 -8.55 4.11
N ASN A 3 -19.46 -7.39 3.59
CA ASN A 3 -18.68 -6.58 2.69
C ASN A 3 -18.22 -5.31 3.40
N PHE A 4 -16.94 -4.96 3.22
CA PHE A 4 -16.33 -3.71 3.67
C PHE A 4 -15.68 -3.00 2.47
N TYR A 5 -15.56 -1.68 2.53
CA TYR A 5 -15.11 -0.88 1.41
C TYR A 5 -13.92 -0.02 1.80
N LEU A 6 -12.76 -0.31 1.22
CA LEU A 6 -11.57 0.52 1.28
C LEU A 6 -11.55 1.37 -0.01
N ASP A 7 -12.42 2.38 -0.07
CA ASP A 7 -12.66 3.22 -1.24
C ASP A 7 -12.45 4.73 -0.97
N PHE A 8 -11.84 5.04 0.18
CA PHE A 8 -11.58 6.39 0.63
C PHE A 8 -10.09 6.76 0.54
N ASN A 9 -9.79 8.06 0.62
CA ASN A 9 -8.43 8.53 0.80
C ASN A 9 -7.98 8.27 2.24
N MET A 10 -6.83 7.60 2.39
CA MET A 10 -6.24 7.29 3.69
C MET A 10 -5.56 8.55 4.26
N ASN A 11 -6.34 9.48 4.80
CA ASN A 11 -5.85 10.65 5.48
C ASN A 11 -6.31 10.66 6.95
N GLN A 12 -5.61 11.43 7.79
CA GLN A 12 -5.92 11.49 9.22
C GLN A 12 -7.15 12.36 9.51
N GLU A 13 -7.40 13.38 8.70
CA GLU A 13 -8.39 14.43 9.00
C GLU A 13 -9.83 13.94 8.95
N ASP A 14 -10.17 13.04 8.02
CA ASP A 14 -11.56 12.55 7.86
C ASP A 14 -11.90 11.36 8.75
N GLY A 15 -10.94 10.78 9.45
CA GLY A 15 -11.13 9.66 10.37
C GLY A 15 -11.57 8.33 9.75
N LYS A 16 -11.76 8.27 8.43
CA LYS A 16 -12.31 7.08 7.74
C LYS A 16 -11.46 5.83 7.89
N THR A 17 -10.13 5.99 7.92
CA THR A 17 -9.23 4.87 8.16
C THR A 17 -9.46 4.23 9.53
N ILE A 18 -9.64 5.04 10.56
CA ILE A 18 -9.88 4.58 11.92
C ILE A 18 -11.25 3.91 11.98
N GLN A 19 -12.29 4.56 11.46
CA GLN A 19 -13.63 4.01 11.38
C GLN A 19 -13.65 2.65 10.67
N PHE A 20 -13.00 2.52 9.53
CA PHE A 20 -12.89 1.27 8.77
C PHE A 20 -12.27 0.14 9.59
N ILE A 21 -11.17 0.44 10.31
CA ILE A 21 -10.50 -0.53 11.19
C ILE A 21 -11.41 -0.92 12.36
N ASP A 22 -12.09 0.03 12.97
CA ASP A 22 -12.95 -0.24 14.13
C ASP A 22 -14.18 -1.06 13.73
N GLU A 23 -14.78 -0.80 12.57
CA GLU A 23 -15.88 -1.63 12.01
C GLU A 23 -15.42 -3.08 11.74
N LEU A 24 -14.18 -3.26 11.28
CA LEU A 24 -13.61 -4.60 11.08
C LEU A 24 -13.37 -5.32 12.42
N LYS A 25 -12.81 -4.63 13.42
CA LYS A 25 -12.60 -5.20 14.79
C LYS A 25 -13.92 -5.60 15.44
N GLU A 26 -14.93 -4.76 15.33
CA GLU A 26 -16.27 -5.08 15.84
C GLU A 26 -16.82 -6.33 15.15
N TYR A 27 -16.66 -6.43 13.83
CA TYR A 27 -17.07 -7.62 13.10
C TYR A 27 -16.28 -8.86 13.50
N GLU A 28 -14.93 -8.77 13.62
CA GLU A 28 -14.09 -9.87 14.09
C GLU A 28 -14.54 -10.39 15.46
N SER A 29 -14.92 -9.48 16.39
CA SER A 29 -15.39 -9.86 17.73
C SER A 29 -16.68 -10.68 17.72
N SER A 30 -17.43 -10.65 16.63
CA SER A 30 -18.65 -11.44 16.43
C SER A 30 -18.41 -12.82 15.80
N ILE A 31 -17.16 -13.13 15.41
CA ILE A 31 -16.79 -14.38 14.74
C ILE A 31 -16.07 -15.30 15.75
N GLU A 32 -16.54 -16.52 15.90
CA GLU A 32 -15.90 -17.48 16.82
C GLU A 32 -14.58 -18.01 16.27
N SER A 33 -14.59 -18.56 15.07
CA SER A 33 -13.38 -18.97 14.32
C SER A 33 -13.73 -19.30 12.86
N SER A 34 -12.76 -19.15 11.95
CA SER A 34 -12.94 -19.54 10.55
C SER A 34 -11.61 -19.76 9.83
N ASP A 35 -11.46 -20.90 9.15
CA ASP A 35 -10.34 -21.15 8.23
C ASP A 35 -10.56 -20.50 6.86
N LYS A 36 -11.77 -20.03 6.56
CA LYS A 36 -12.14 -19.34 5.33
C LYS A 36 -12.12 -17.82 5.52
N PRO A 37 -12.02 -17.05 4.43
CA PRO A 37 -12.20 -15.60 4.53
C PRO A 37 -13.53 -15.24 5.19
N ILE A 38 -13.46 -14.39 6.23
CA ILE A 38 -14.65 -13.99 7.00
C ILE A 38 -15.43 -12.87 6.32
N ALA A 39 -14.75 -12.02 5.54
CA ALA A 39 -15.35 -10.87 4.88
C ALA A 39 -14.71 -10.59 3.52
N ASN A 40 -15.45 -9.87 2.67
CA ASN A 40 -14.93 -9.27 1.44
C ASN A 40 -14.46 -7.84 1.71
N ILE A 41 -13.24 -7.51 1.29
CA ILE A 41 -12.70 -6.16 1.30
C ILE A 41 -12.66 -5.66 -0.15
N TYR A 42 -13.57 -4.78 -0.52
CA TYR A 42 -13.57 -4.12 -1.82
C TYR A 42 -12.59 -2.96 -1.81
N VAL A 43 -11.61 -2.98 -2.71
CA VAL A 43 -10.52 -2.01 -2.74
C VAL A 43 -10.59 -1.15 -3.99
N SER A 44 -10.72 0.17 -3.76
CA SER A 44 -10.79 1.19 -4.82
C SER A 44 -10.21 2.54 -4.34
N SER A 45 -9.25 2.51 -3.41
CA SER A 45 -8.71 3.70 -2.74
C SER A 45 -7.59 4.36 -3.54
N PRO A 46 -7.53 5.69 -3.61
CA PRO A 46 -6.43 6.42 -4.23
C PRO A 46 -5.12 6.37 -3.44
N GLY A 47 -5.12 5.83 -2.23
CA GLY A 47 -3.97 5.83 -1.34
C GLY A 47 -4.13 6.86 -0.22
N GLY A 48 -3.06 7.59 0.08
CA GLY A 48 -3.02 8.64 1.09
C GLY A 48 -1.78 8.59 1.97
N GLU A 49 -1.91 9.02 3.22
CA GLU A 49 -0.80 9.16 4.15
C GLU A 49 -0.16 7.83 4.55
N ASN A 50 1.17 7.83 4.67
CA ASN A 50 1.93 6.64 5.05
C ASN A 50 1.50 6.09 6.42
N ARG A 51 1.18 6.97 7.38
CA ARG A 51 0.74 6.57 8.72
C ARG A 51 -0.58 5.81 8.68
N MET A 52 -1.55 6.30 7.92
CA MET A 52 -2.85 5.65 7.78
C MET A 52 -2.73 4.33 7.02
N ALA A 53 -1.91 4.28 5.99
CA ALA A 53 -1.58 3.04 5.28
C ALA A 53 -0.92 2.00 6.20
N ALA A 54 0.01 2.43 7.06
CA ALA A 54 0.65 1.56 8.04
C ALA A 54 -0.37 1.00 9.06
N MET A 55 -1.34 1.78 9.50
CA MET A 55 -2.41 1.30 10.39
C MET A 55 -3.24 0.19 9.73
N ILE A 56 -3.63 0.37 8.45
CA ILE A 56 -4.35 -0.66 7.68
C ILE A 56 -3.49 -1.92 7.51
N TYR A 57 -2.21 -1.73 7.15
CA TYR A 57 -1.27 -2.83 7.04
C TYR A 57 -1.18 -3.63 8.34
N HIS A 58 -0.92 -2.96 9.47
CA HIS A 58 -0.80 -3.62 10.77
C HIS A 58 -2.08 -4.33 11.20
N PHE A 59 -3.24 -3.73 10.98
CA PHE A 59 -4.51 -4.38 11.28
C PHE A 59 -4.62 -5.73 10.56
N PHE A 60 -4.52 -5.77 9.23
CA PHE A 60 -4.64 -7.02 8.47
C PHE A 60 -3.48 -8.00 8.75
N LYS A 61 -2.29 -7.50 9.06
CA LYS A 61 -1.13 -8.33 9.41
C LYS A 61 -1.29 -9.06 10.73
N THR A 62 -1.95 -8.43 11.70
CA THR A 62 -2.12 -8.96 13.08
C THR A 62 -3.47 -9.62 13.30
N SER A 63 -4.43 -9.43 12.41
CA SER A 63 -5.71 -10.12 12.46
C SER A 63 -5.52 -11.64 12.41
N PRO A 64 -6.19 -12.40 13.29
CA PRO A 64 -6.17 -13.86 13.24
C PRO A 64 -7.01 -14.45 12.10
N TYR A 65 -7.76 -13.61 11.38
CA TYR A 65 -8.69 -14.01 10.33
C TYR A 65 -8.15 -13.77 8.93
N ASN A 66 -8.66 -14.55 7.97
CA ASN A 66 -8.44 -14.32 6.55
C ASN A 66 -9.52 -13.42 5.95
N TYR A 67 -9.15 -12.66 4.93
CA TYR A 67 -10.04 -11.77 4.18
C TYR A 67 -9.93 -12.05 2.69
N GLN A 68 -11.05 -11.89 1.97
CA GLN A 68 -11.07 -11.90 0.51
C GLN A 68 -10.91 -10.45 0.03
N PHE A 69 -9.78 -10.11 -0.58
CA PHE A 69 -9.59 -8.81 -1.21
C PHE A 69 -10.13 -8.83 -2.64
N ILE A 70 -10.95 -7.84 -2.99
CA ILE A 70 -11.54 -7.68 -4.32
C ILE A 70 -11.13 -6.31 -4.84
N ILE A 71 -10.18 -6.29 -5.76
CA ILE A 71 -9.69 -5.06 -6.39
C ILE A 71 -10.68 -4.65 -7.47
N ASN A 72 -11.40 -3.54 -7.25
CA ASN A 72 -12.43 -3.06 -8.14
C ASN A 72 -12.29 -1.55 -8.38
N GLY A 73 -11.98 -1.14 -9.60
CA GLY A 73 -11.77 0.25 -9.95
C GLY A 73 -10.32 0.72 -9.81
N THR A 74 -10.12 1.98 -9.43
CA THR A 74 -8.79 2.57 -9.30
C THR A 74 -8.26 2.39 -7.88
N PHE A 75 -7.04 1.91 -7.75
CA PHE A 75 -6.34 1.87 -6.48
C PHE A 75 -4.88 2.31 -6.71
N SER A 76 -4.33 3.11 -5.82
CA SER A 76 -3.09 3.83 -6.13
C SER A 76 -2.21 4.06 -4.90
N SER A 77 -0.97 4.49 -5.16
CA SER A 77 -0.07 4.99 -4.12
C SER A 77 0.09 3.99 -2.96
N ASN A 78 -0.13 4.41 -1.73
CA ASN A 78 0.01 3.56 -0.54
C ASN A 78 -0.95 2.36 -0.52
N THR A 79 -2.10 2.41 -1.22
CA THR A 79 -3.02 1.26 -1.27
C THR A 79 -2.36 0.05 -1.95
N ILE A 80 -1.70 0.24 -3.10
CA ILE A 80 -0.98 -0.88 -3.74
C ILE A 80 0.19 -1.35 -2.88
N LEU A 81 0.90 -0.44 -2.21
CA LEU A 81 2.03 -0.81 -1.34
C LEU A 81 1.58 -1.66 -0.15
N VAL A 82 0.46 -1.29 0.50
CA VAL A 82 -0.15 -2.10 1.57
C VAL A 82 -0.49 -3.50 1.07
N LEU A 83 -1.17 -3.61 -0.08
CA LEU A 83 -1.55 -4.91 -0.63
C LEU A 83 -0.33 -5.77 -1.02
N LEU A 84 0.72 -5.16 -1.58
CA LEU A 84 1.97 -5.88 -1.89
C LEU A 84 2.67 -6.36 -0.61
N ALA A 85 2.66 -5.56 0.46
CA ALA A 85 3.27 -5.93 1.74
C ALA A 85 2.49 -7.03 2.47
N LEU A 86 1.16 -6.97 2.43
CA LEU A 86 0.28 -7.99 2.99
C LEU A 86 0.38 -9.32 2.24
N ASN A 87 0.62 -9.27 0.92
CA ASN A 87 0.63 -10.44 0.04
C ASN A 87 -0.60 -11.35 0.28
N PRO A 88 -1.82 -10.85 0.12
CA PRO A 88 -3.02 -11.56 0.54
C PRO A 88 -3.19 -12.88 -0.22
N THR A 89 -3.50 -13.95 0.52
CA THR A 89 -3.75 -15.28 -0.06
C THR A 89 -4.98 -15.27 -0.95
N HIS A 90 -6.04 -14.59 -0.51
CA HIS A 90 -7.32 -14.48 -1.20
C HIS A 90 -7.46 -13.10 -1.84
N ILE A 91 -7.15 -13.00 -3.14
CA ILE A 91 -7.26 -11.75 -3.91
C ILE A 91 -7.91 -12.02 -5.26
N THR A 92 -8.90 -11.19 -5.61
CA THR A 92 -9.54 -11.16 -6.93
C THR A 92 -9.31 -9.78 -7.56
N ILE A 93 -8.82 -9.76 -8.80
CA ILE A 93 -8.56 -8.54 -9.55
C ILE A 93 -9.57 -8.42 -10.68
N MET A 94 -10.42 -7.41 -10.62
CA MET A 94 -11.46 -7.16 -11.63
C MET A 94 -10.85 -6.58 -12.91
N ARG A 95 -11.48 -6.89 -14.07
CA ARG A 95 -10.93 -6.52 -15.40
C ARG A 95 -10.77 -5.01 -15.61
N GLN A 96 -11.60 -4.20 -14.97
CA GLN A 96 -11.58 -2.73 -15.07
C GLN A 96 -10.63 -2.06 -14.08
N CYS A 97 -9.87 -2.82 -13.27
CA CYS A 97 -8.99 -2.19 -12.30
C CYS A 97 -7.79 -1.48 -12.95
N LEU A 98 -7.44 -0.34 -12.37
CA LEU A 98 -6.26 0.45 -12.70
C LEU A 98 -5.48 0.76 -11.43
N SER A 99 -4.17 0.68 -11.48
CA SER A 99 -3.31 1.10 -10.38
C SER A 99 -2.35 2.19 -10.83
N THR A 100 -2.29 3.28 -10.10
CA THR A 100 -1.30 4.33 -10.31
C THR A 100 -0.18 4.22 -9.30
N ILE A 101 1.03 4.16 -9.81
CA ILE A 101 2.27 4.08 -9.03
C ILE A 101 3.07 5.36 -9.22
N HIS A 102 3.46 5.97 -8.11
CA HIS A 102 4.31 7.15 -8.07
C HIS A 102 5.20 7.13 -6.81
N PHE A 103 6.11 8.08 -6.69
CA PHE A 103 6.73 8.35 -5.41
C PHE A 103 5.78 9.11 -4.48
N SER A 104 5.83 8.79 -3.19
CA SER A 104 5.14 9.60 -2.18
C SER A 104 5.67 11.02 -2.21
N ASN A 105 4.77 11.99 -2.28
CA ASN A 105 5.09 13.39 -2.10
C ASN A 105 5.15 13.68 -0.60
N TYR A 106 6.14 14.44 -0.19
CA TYR A 106 6.22 14.96 1.16
C TYR A 106 5.69 16.40 1.10
N ASP A 107 4.47 16.61 1.56
CA ASP A 107 3.81 17.92 1.57
C ASP A 107 4.39 18.86 2.66
N HIS A 108 5.71 18.94 2.73
CA HIS A 108 6.37 19.93 3.56
C HIS A 108 6.86 21.08 2.66
N PRO A 109 6.74 22.34 3.06
CA PRO A 109 7.24 23.49 2.27
C PRO A 109 8.70 23.36 1.84
N VAL A 110 9.46 22.50 2.51
CA VAL A 110 10.87 22.17 2.23
C VAL A 110 11.02 21.03 1.18
N ALA A 111 9.97 20.31 0.82
CA ALA A 111 10.08 19.18 -0.14
C ALA A 111 10.30 19.64 -1.58
N ASN A 112 10.02 20.90 -1.89
CA ASN A 112 10.43 21.53 -3.15
C ASN A 112 11.91 21.93 -3.17
N ILE A 113 12.62 21.82 -2.04
CA ILE A 113 14.06 21.94 -1.97
C ILE A 113 14.62 20.60 -2.43
N ALA A 114 15.34 20.61 -3.53
CA ALA A 114 15.91 19.43 -4.16
C ALA A 114 16.43 18.44 -3.11
N LEU A 115 16.20 17.15 -3.34
CA LEU A 115 16.68 15.99 -2.54
C LEU A 115 18.18 16.04 -2.13
N ASN A 116 18.88 17.09 -2.51
CA ASN A 116 20.33 17.28 -2.34
C ASN A 116 20.70 18.41 -1.35
N ASP A 117 19.74 19.19 -0.84
CA ASP A 117 20.06 20.28 0.09
C ASP A 117 19.83 19.86 1.55
N TYR A 118 20.93 19.61 2.26
CA TYR A 118 20.97 18.95 3.59
C TYR A 118 21.04 19.91 4.77
N SER A 119 20.70 21.18 4.61
CA SER A 119 21.05 22.22 5.57
C SER A 119 20.04 22.51 6.69
N HIS A 120 18.93 21.75 6.84
CA HIS A 120 17.90 22.05 7.82
C HIS A 120 17.71 21.04 8.96
N SER A 121 17.35 21.55 10.14
CA SER A 121 17.27 20.85 11.44
C SER A 121 16.13 19.80 11.60
N SER A 122 15.30 19.60 10.59
CA SER A 122 14.36 18.47 10.49
C SER A 122 15.02 17.20 9.91
N LEU A 123 16.32 17.06 10.08
CA LEU A 123 17.20 16.07 9.46
C LEU A 123 16.77 14.61 9.70
N ASN A 124 16.15 14.29 10.84
CA ASN A 124 15.76 12.92 11.14
C ASN A 124 14.50 12.50 10.37
N GLU A 125 13.45 13.33 10.36
CA GLU A 125 12.22 13.07 9.59
C GLU A 125 12.51 12.99 8.10
N PHE A 126 13.36 13.88 7.59
CA PHE A 126 13.81 13.85 6.20
C PHE A 126 14.65 12.63 5.88
N LYS A 127 15.50 12.17 6.82
CA LYS A 127 16.31 10.96 6.68
C LYS A 127 15.41 9.72 6.60
N ASP A 128 14.40 9.64 7.43
CA ASP A 128 13.44 8.53 7.46
C ASP A 128 12.59 8.50 6.19
N PHE A 129 12.10 9.65 5.74
CA PHE A 129 11.42 9.77 4.47
C PHE A 129 12.30 9.37 3.28
N LYS A 130 13.57 9.81 3.26
CA LYS A 130 14.54 9.41 2.24
C LYS A 130 14.80 7.89 2.25
N ASN A 131 14.86 7.28 3.41
CA ASN A 131 14.99 5.83 3.54
C ASN A 131 13.74 5.10 3.03
N TYR A 132 12.56 5.61 3.33
CA TYR A 132 11.30 5.12 2.78
C TYR A 132 11.27 5.17 1.25
N LEU A 133 11.62 6.32 0.63
CA LEU A 133 11.73 6.45 -0.84
C LEU A 133 12.74 5.47 -1.45
N LYS A 134 13.88 5.23 -0.77
CA LYS A 134 14.86 4.22 -1.22
C LYS A 134 14.26 2.81 -1.20
N SER A 135 13.48 2.48 -0.16
CA SER A 135 12.80 1.18 -0.05
C SER A 135 11.73 1.03 -1.11
N MET A 136 10.91 2.05 -1.36
CA MET A 136 9.98 2.08 -2.51
C MET A 136 10.70 1.82 -3.84
N LEU A 137 11.82 2.51 -4.08
CA LEU A 137 12.59 2.34 -5.31
C LEU A 137 13.17 0.93 -5.44
N LYS A 138 13.61 0.32 -4.32
CA LYS A 138 14.07 -1.08 -4.32
C LYS A 138 12.93 -2.05 -4.69
N LEU A 139 11.73 -1.81 -4.19
CA LEU A 139 10.54 -2.59 -4.54
C LEU A 139 10.17 -2.38 -6.02
N TYR A 140 10.05 -1.13 -6.46
CA TYR A 140 9.67 -0.79 -7.84
C TYR A 140 10.61 -1.38 -8.89
N LYS A 141 11.91 -1.46 -8.60
CA LYS A 141 12.91 -2.13 -9.46
C LYS A 141 12.64 -3.61 -9.69
N THR A 142 11.77 -4.25 -8.91
CA THR A 142 11.44 -5.66 -9.10
C THR A 142 10.43 -5.91 -10.20
N PHE A 143 9.58 -4.92 -10.52
CA PHE A 143 8.47 -5.09 -11.47
C PHE A 143 8.29 -3.95 -12.50
N LEU A 144 8.98 -2.81 -12.33
CA LEU A 144 8.97 -1.72 -13.30
C LEU A 144 10.19 -1.78 -14.23
N THR A 145 9.99 -1.38 -15.48
CA THR A 145 11.06 -1.22 -16.45
C THR A 145 11.97 -0.03 -16.11
N LYS A 146 13.18 0.00 -16.68
CA LYS A 146 14.10 1.14 -16.50
C LYS A 146 13.49 2.48 -16.94
N LYS A 147 12.69 2.48 -18.01
CA LYS A 147 12.00 3.67 -18.54
C LYS A 147 10.94 4.17 -17.54
N GLU A 148 10.13 3.27 -16.99
CA GLU A 148 9.11 3.60 -15.99
C GLU A 148 9.72 4.11 -14.68
N LEU A 149 10.82 3.49 -14.25
CA LEU A 149 11.56 3.98 -13.07
C LEU A 149 12.11 5.40 -13.27
N LEU A 150 12.51 5.74 -14.50
CA LEU A 150 12.94 7.10 -14.81
C LEU A 150 11.78 8.10 -14.71
N ILE A 151 10.61 7.74 -15.26
CA ILE A 151 9.38 8.56 -15.16
C ILE A 151 9.04 8.84 -13.69
N ILE A 152 9.00 7.80 -12.85
CA ILE A 152 8.69 7.94 -11.41
C ILE A 152 9.73 8.83 -10.70
N LYS A 153 11.01 8.67 -11.01
CA LYS A 153 12.08 9.52 -10.43
C LYS A 153 12.00 10.99 -10.83
N GLN A 154 11.36 11.27 -11.95
CA GLN A 154 11.08 12.63 -12.45
C GLN A 154 9.75 13.19 -11.93
N GLY A 155 9.08 12.49 -11.00
CA GLY A 155 7.79 12.90 -10.42
C GLY A 155 6.57 12.55 -11.26
N GLY A 156 6.74 11.68 -12.28
CA GLY A 156 5.61 11.22 -13.09
C GLY A 156 4.96 9.96 -12.53
N ASP A 157 3.79 9.63 -13.07
CA ASP A 157 2.98 8.48 -12.71
C ASP A 157 3.11 7.33 -13.70
N ILE A 158 3.00 6.10 -13.20
CA ILE A 158 2.88 4.89 -14.02
C ILE A 158 1.53 4.24 -13.74
N VAL A 159 0.75 4.03 -14.80
CA VAL A 159 -0.56 3.37 -14.71
C VAL A 159 -0.42 1.91 -15.13
N LEU A 160 -0.83 1.01 -14.23
CA LEU A 160 -0.89 -0.43 -14.47
C LEU A 160 -2.33 -0.86 -14.70
N GLY A 161 -2.62 -1.45 -15.86
CA GLY A 161 -3.92 -2.08 -16.10
C GLY A 161 -4.06 -3.45 -15.41
N ALA A 162 -5.29 -3.97 -15.33
CA ALA A 162 -5.66 -5.17 -14.61
C ALA A 162 -4.76 -6.39 -14.89
N LYS A 163 -4.41 -6.65 -16.15
CA LYS A 163 -3.53 -7.79 -16.51
C LYS A 163 -2.15 -7.66 -15.88
N ARG A 164 -1.60 -6.44 -15.85
CA ARG A 164 -0.27 -6.20 -15.29
C ARG A 164 -0.31 -6.26 -13.76
N VAL A 165 -1.39 -5.75 -13.15
CA VAL A 165 -1.63 -5.89 -11.71
C VAL A 165 -1.75 -7.36 -11.32
N ALA A 166 -2.54 -8.16 -12.05
CA ALA A 166 -2.68 -9.60 -11.79
C ALA A 166 -1.33 -10.33 -11.87
N LYS A 167 -0.53 -10.04 -12.91
CA LYS A 167 0.82 -10.59 -13.06
C LYS A 167 1.72 -10.19 -11.88
N LEU A 168 1.67 -8.93 -11.44
CA LEU A 168 2.44 -8.42 -10.30
C LEU A 168 2.15 -9.22 -9.01
N PHE A 169 0.86 -9.46 -8.70
CA PHE A 169 0.48 -10.25 -7.53
C PHE A 169 0.84 -11.73 -7.66
N GLN A 170 0.81 -12.29 -8.87
CA GLN A 170 1.28 -13.65 -9.11
C GLN A 170 2.79 -13.75 -8.88
N GLU A 171 3.58 -12.85 -9.47
CA GLU A 171 5.04 -12.81 -9.27
C GLU A 171 5.41 -12.59 -7.80
N LEU A 172 4.64 -11.77 -7.07
CA LEU A 172 4.83 -11.54 -5.64
C LEU A 172 4.72 -12.85 -4.84
N LYS A 173 3.73 -13.69 -5.12
CA LYS A 173 3.53 -14.99 -4.44
C LYS A 173 4.71 -15.93 -4.61
N GLU A 174 5.38 -15.89 -5.75
CA GLU A 174 6.49 -16.77 -6.11
C GLU A 174 7.87 -16.21 -5.74
N ASN A 175 7.96 -14.91 -5.37
CA ASN A 175 9.22 -14.19 -5.20
C ASN A 175 9.42 -13.65 -3.77
N THR A 176 10.00 -14.47 -2.89
CA THR A 176 10.31 -14.10 -1.49
C THR A 176 11.10 -12.79 -1.37
N LYS A 177 12.04 -12.52 -2.29
CA LYS A 177 12.82 -11.28 -2.27
C LYS A 177 11.96 -10.05 -2.53
N MET A 178 10.95 -10.17 -3.38
CA MET A 178 9.99 -9.11 -3.65
C MET A 178 9.06 -8.91 -2.45
N GLN A 179 8.59 -10.00 -1.84
CA GLN A 179 7.76 -9.97 -0.61
C GLN A 179 8.49 -9.22 0.53
N ASN A 180 9.75 -9.56 0.78
CA ASN A 180 10.54 -8.90 1.82
C ASN A 180 10.69 -7.40 1.56
N LYS A 181 10.99 -7.00 0.32
CA LYS A 181 11.08 -5.57 -0.02
C LYS A 181 9.76 -4.81 0.14
N ALA A 182 8.62 -5.47 -0.08
CA ALA A 182 7.32 -4.85 0.16
C ALA A 182 7.06 -4.68 1.67
N LYS A 183 7.39 -5.67 2.49
CA LYS A 183 7.31 -5.59 3.95
C LYS A 183 8.22 -4.53 4.54
N ASP A 184 9.44 -4.37 4.03
CA ASP A 184 10.41 -3.35 4.47
C ASP A 184 9.88 -1.90 4.38
N LEU A 185 8.74 -1.67 3.71
CA LEU A 185 8.06 -0.37 3.68
C LEU A 185 7.29 -0.08 4.98
N PHE A 186 6.87 -1.11 5.70
CA PHE A 186 6.01 -1.00 6.88
C PHE A 186 6.61 -1.62 8.13
N GLU A 187 7.67 -2.42 7.99
CA GLU A 187 8.35 -3.12 9.09
C GLU A 187 9.83 -2.76 9.10
N ILE A 188 10.38 -2.51 10.29
CA ILE A 188 11.83 -2.43 10.53
C ILE A 188 12.24 -3.77 11.10
N THR A 189 13.01 -4.54 10.32
CA THR A 189 13.66 -5.77 10.84
C THR A 189 14.92 -5.34 11.58
N LEU A 190 14.96 -5.59 12.89
CA LEU A 190 16.12 -5.35 13.77
C LEU A 190 17.14 -6.46 13.62
#